data_918c9da8e285df91374b4c4c8da7b5b5
#
_entry.id   918c9da8e285df91374b4c4c8da7b5b5
#
_cell.length_a   1.000
_cell.length_b   1.000
_cell.length_c   1.000
_cell.angle_alpha   90.00
_cell.angle_beta   90.00
_cell.angle_gamma   90.00
#
_symmetry.space_group_name_H-M   'P 1'
#
loop_
_entity.id
_entity.type
_entity.pdbx_description
1 polymer ?
#
loop_
_entity_poly.entity_id
_entity_poly.type
_entity_poly.pdbx_seq_one_letter_code
_entity_poly.pdbx_strand_id
1 'polypeptide(L)'
;IYGEQPFPYDLEENQLDVHSVSARKPLFMDESAHDWRLVRLGWELGWTGVALKVCKTQTGALLSACWAKAHGMQLMVQDLTNPRLAMIPHVLLAAKVGTIMGVECNAAQFYPEASVLEAETHPGLYERRSGEIDLSTIQGNGFGYNLPQLQ
;
A
#
# COMPACT_ATOMS: atom_id res chain seq x y z
N ILE A 1 -5.55 -14.75 6.32
CA ILE A 1 -6.68 -13.90 5.92
C ILE A 1 -7.04 -13.01 7.10
N TYR A 2 -7.30 -11.71 6.87
CA TYR A 2 -7.54 -10.65 7.87
C TYR A 2 -8.91 -9.99 7.69
N GLY A 3 -9.33 -9.18 8.64
CA GLY A 3 -10.42 -8.21 8.50
C GLY A 3 -9.84 -6.85 8.19
N GLU A 4 -10.39 -6.15 7.17
CA GLU A 4 -9.94 -4.83 6.77
C GLU A 4 -10.99 -3.80 7.11
N GLN A 5 -10.59 -2.74 7.80
CA GLN A 5 -11.39 -1.60 8.21
C GLN A 5 -12.84 -1.90 8.59
N PRO A 6 -13.10 -2.88 9.51
CA PRO A 6 -14.48 -3.24 9.86
C PRO A 6 -15.17 -2.24 10.81
N PHE A 7 -14.45 -1.21 11.26
CA PHE A 7 -14.91 -0.19 12.19
C PHE A 7 -14.82 1.21 11.55
N PRO A 8 -15.45 2.24 12.15
CA PRO A 8 -15.32 3.61 11.66
C PRO A 8 -13.87 4.02 11.47
N TYR A 9 -13.59 4.75 10.40
CA TYR A 9 -12.22 5.10 10.01
C TYR A 9 -11.63 6.28 10.77
N ASP A 10 -12.47 7.13 11.36
CA ASP A 10 -11.99 8.21 12.21
C ASP A 10 -11.63 7.67 13.60
N LEU A 11 -10.35 7.34 13.79
CA LEU A 11 -9.87 6.77 15.04
C LEU A 11 -9.80 7.79 16.18
N GLU A 12 -9.67 9.07 15.88
CA GLU A 12 -9.60 10.10 16.92
C GLU A 12 -10.97 10.31 17.58
N GLU A 13 -12.03 10.24 16.77
CA GLU A 13 -13.40 10.27 17.24
C GLU A 13 -13.90 8.92 17.79
N ASN A 14 -13.43 7.80 17.20
CA ASN A 14 -13.91 6.46 17.49
C ASN A 14 -12.76 5.57 18.03
N GLN A 15 -12.27 5.87 19.22
CA GLN A 15 -11.20 5.12 19.89
C GLN A 15 -11.71 3.79 20.47
N LEU A 16 -12.04 2.85 19.60
CA LEU A 16 -12.51 1.52 19.99
C LEU A 16 -11.34 0.60 20.30
N ASP A 17 -11.33 0.01 21.49
CA ASP A 17 -10.40 -1.07 21.82
C ASP A 17 -10.80 -2.35 21.06
N VAL A 18 -9.96 -2.77 20.14
CA VAL A 18 -10.21 -3.93 19.26
C VAL A 18 -9.32 -5.15 19.59
N HIS A 19 -8.58 -5.13 20.70
CA HIS A 19 -7.69 -6.24 21.10
C HIS A 19 -8.41 -7.58 21.16
N SER A 20 -9.62 -7.63 21.69
CA SER A 20 -10.39 -8.88 21.82
C SER A 20 -10.79 -9.46 20.46
N VAL A 21 -10.96 -8.62 19.43
CA VAL A 21 -11.27 -9.03 18.07
C VAL A 21 -10.00 -9.45 17.34
N SER A 22 -8.97 -8.61 17.41
CA SER A 22 -7.68 -8.86 16.73
C SER A 22 -6.95 -10.09 17.26
N ALA A 23 -7.16 -10.46 18.53
CA ALA A 23 -6.68 -11.72 19.10
C ALA A 23 -7.28 -12.98 18.42
N ARG A 24 -8.41 -12.84 17.74
CA ARG A 24 -9.08 -13.94 17.02
C ARG A 24 -8.79 -13.90 15.52
N LYS A 25 -8.62 -12.72 14.97
CA LYS A 25 -8.37 -12.49 13.54
C LYS A 25 -7.63 -11.18 13.35
N PRO A 26 -6.51 -11.16 12.61
CA PRO A 26 -5.79 -9.94 12.32
C PRO A 26 -6.71 -8.87 11.74
N LEU A 27 -6.58 -7.64 12.26
CA LEU A 27 -7.32 -6.47 11.81
C LEU A 27 -6.37 -5.48 11.15
N PHE A 28 -6.71 -5.07 9.95
CA PHE A 28 -5.93 -4.14 9.15
C PHE A 28 -6.63 -2.78 9.05
N MET A 29 -5.87 -1.75 9.34
CA MET A 29 -6.26 -0.37 9.08
C MET A 29 -6.13 -0.08 7.59
N ASP A 30 -7.12 0.57 6.99
CA ASP A 30 -7.06 1.10 5.64
C ASP A 30 -7.34 2.62 5.62
N GLU A 31 -8.59 3.02 5.55
CA GLU A 31 -8.98 4.42 5.51
C GLU A 31 -8.50 5.18 6.75
N SER A 32 -8.48 4.54 7.91
CA SER A 32 -8.01 5.13 9.16
C SER A 32 -6.50 5.40 9.19
N ALA A 33 -5.70 4.74 8.34
CA ALA A 33 -4.25 4.89 8.29
C ALA A 33 -3.80 6.09 7.44
N HIS A 34 -4.22 7.30 7.76
CA HIS A 34 -3.84 8.50 7.01
C HIS A 34 -2.35 8.84 7.13
N ASP A 35 -1.78 8.66 8.32
CA ASP A 35 -0.36 8.88 8.57
C ASP A 35 0.16 7.95 9.68
N TRP A 36 1.46 8.01 9.94
CA TRP A 36 2.11 7.14 10.93
C TRP A 36 1.61 7.37 12.38
N ARG A 37 1.07 8.54 12.72
CA ARG A 37 0.53 8.83 14.06
C ARG A 37 -0.77 8.07 14.28
N LEU A 38 -1.62 8.03 13.26
CA LEU A 38 -2.85 7.24 13.28
C LEU A 38 -2.56 5.74 13.24
N VAL A 39 -1.50 5.31 12.52
CA VAL A 39 -1.02 3.91 12.58
C VAL A 39 -0.59 3.56 14.01
N ARG A 40 0.11 4.46 14.69
CA ARG A 40 0.47 4.31 16.11
C ARG A 40 -0.78 4.21 16.99
N LEU A 41 -1.72 5.14 16.85
CA LEU A 41 -2.98 5.12 17.61
C LEU A 41 -3.74 3.81 17.39
N GLY A 42 -3.84 3.36 16.14
CA GLY A 42 -4.46 2.08 15.81
C GLY A 42 -3.78 0.91 16.51
N TRP A 43 -2.46 0.87 16.52
CA TRP A 43 -1.71 -0.15 17.25
C TRP A 43 -2.00 -0.11 18.76
N GLU A 44 -2.05 1.07 19.36
CA GLU A 44 -2.41 1.26 20.78
C GLU A 44 -3.84 0.77 21.07
N LEU A 45 -4.74 0.83 20.09
CA LEU A 45 -6.12 0.34 20.17
C LEU A 45 -6.27 -1.15 19.83
N GLY A 46 -5.18 -1.82 19.41
CA GLY A 46 -5.18 -3.27 19.15
C GLY A 46 -5.26 -3.68 17.67
N TRP A 47 -5.13 -2.75 16.72
CA TRP A 47 -4.99 -3.12 15.32
C TRP A 47 -3.65 -3.81 15.07
N THR A 48 -3.63 -4.84 14.22
CA THR A 48 -2.46 -5.71 14.03
C THR A 48 -1.80 -5.57 12.67
N GLY A 49 -2.38 -4.80 11.77
CA GLY A 49 -1.84 -4.56 10.45
C GLY A 49 -2.29 -3.24 9.84
N VAL A 50 -1.65 -2.86 8.76
CA VAL A 50 -1.94 -1.62 8.04
C VAL A 50 -1.79 -1.78 6.53
N ALA A 51 -2.71 -1.19 5.78
CA ALA A 51 -2.65 -1.00 4.35
C ALA A 51 -1.95 0.33 4.03
N LEU A 52 -0.74 0.24 3.53
CA LEU A 52 0.07 1.41 3.16
C LEU A 52 -0.37 1.95 1.80
N LYS A 53 -0.56 3.26 1.71
CA LYS A 53 -0.98 3.95 0.48
C LYS A 53 0.01 5.06 0.12
N VAL A 54 0.85 4.80 -0.87
CA VAL A 54 1.88 5.75 -1.34
C VAL A 54 1.25 7.01 -1.95
N CYS A 55 0.06 6.89 -2.53
CA CYS A 55 -0.67 8.00 -3.15
C CYS A 55 -1.08 9.10 -2.16
N LYS A 56 -1.22 8.81 -0.87
CA LYS A 56 -1.45 9.83 0.16
C LYS A 56 -0.21 10.72 0.32
N THR A 57 0.94 10.13 0.62
CA THR A 57 2.29 10.72 0.48
C THR A 57 3.34 9.60 0.51
N GLN A 58 4.39 9.72 -0.27
CA GLN A 58 5.50 8.75 -0.26
C GLN A 58 6.20 8.72 1.12
N THR A 59 6.52 9.89 1.67
CA THR A 59 7.16 10.02 2.99
C THR A 59 6.28 9.43 4.09
N GLY A 60 4.98 9.72 4.06
CA GLY A 60 4.02 9.18 5.04
C GLY A 60 3.94 7.66 4.99
N ALA A 61 3.90 7.07 3.78
CA ALA A 61 3.89 5.63 3.61
C ALA A 61 5.18 4.98 4.16
N LEU A 62 6.35 5.58 3.91
CA LEU A 62 7.62 5.11 4.45
C LEU A 62 7.67 5.19 5.98
N LEU A 63 7.25 6.32 6.56
CA LEU A 63 7.21 6.48 8.02
C LEU A 63 6.25 5.47 8.66
N SER A 64 5.06 5.29 8.09
CA SER A 64 4.09 4.29 8.54
C SER A 64 4.64 2.87 8.43
N ALA A 65 5.30 2.53 7.32
CA ALA A 65 5.94 1.22 7.15
C ALA A 65 7.03 0.96 8.19
N CYS A 66 7.92 1.94 8.40
CA CYS A 66 9.01 1.83 9.38
C CYS A 66 8.45 1.67 10.79
N TRP A 67 7.47 2.50 11.16
CA TRP A 67 6.86 2.45 12.48
C TRP A 67 6.13 1.13 12.72
N ALA A 68 5.29 0.72 11.77
CA ALA A 68 4.53 -0.53 11.84
C ALA A 68 5.45 -1.76 11.98
N LYS A 69 6.52 -1.82 11.17
CA LYS A 69 7.52 -2.92 11.27
C LYS A 69 8.22 -2.94 12.62
N ALA A 70 8.61 -1.79 13.15
CA ALA A 70 9.26 -1.69 14.45
C ALA A 70 8.35 -2.17 15.60
N HIS A 71 7.02 -2.16 15.41
CA HIS A 71 6.04 -2.57 16.41
C HIS A 71 5.34 -3.90 16.06
N GLY A 72 5.88 -4.66 15.12
CA GLY A 72 5.40 -6.01 14.79
C GLY A 72 4.06 -6.06 14.04
N MET A 73 3.60 -4.94 13.46
CA MET A 73 2.39 -4.93 12.64
C MET A 73 2.64 -5.58 11.28
N GLN A 74 1.63 -6.25 10.76
CA GLN A 74 1.62 -6.81 9.41
C GLN A 74 1.35 -5.72 8.39
N LEU A 75 1.86 -5.88 7.16
CA LEU A 75 1.76 -4.87 6.12
C LEU A 75 1.03 -5.41 4.89
N MET A 76 0.18 -4.57 4.32
CA MET A 76 -0.27 -4.61 2.93
C MET A 76 0.14 -3.31 2.24
N VAL A 77 0.19 -3.33 0.92
CA VAL A 77 0.31 -2.12 0.10
C VAL A 77 -0.85 -2.14 -0.87
N GLN A 78 -1.68 -1.10 -0.81
CA GLN A 78 -2.91 -1.00 -1.58
C GLN A 78 -2.98 0.36 -2.27
N ASP A 79 -3.52 0.40 -3.50
CA ASP A 79 -3.74 1.65 -4.20
C ASP A 79 -5.10 2.30 -3.87
N LEU A 80 -5.30 3.51 -4.36
CA LEU A 80 -6.59 4.18 -4.44
C LEU A 80 -7.02 4.30 -5.92
N THR A 81 -6.83 3.22 -6.68
CA THR A 81 -7.09 3.18 -8.11
C THR A 81 -6.26 4.22 -8.87
N ASN A 82 -4.95 4.23 -8.60
CA ASN A 82 -3.99 5.21 -9.12
C ASN A 82 -3.30 4.67 -10.38
N PRO A 83 -3.65 5.12 -11.58
CA PRO A 83 -2.98 4.73 -12.82
C PRO A 83 -1.65 5.47 -13.04
N ARG A 84 -0.96 5.13 -14.13
CA ARG A 84 0.21 5.82 -14.63
C ARG A 84 1.37 5.84 -13.63
N LEU A 85 2.03 6.97 -13.50
CA LEU A 85 3.21 7.17 -12.65
C LEU A 85 2.99 6.84 -11.17
N ALA A 86 1.78 7.01 -10.68
CA ALA A 86 1.46 6.75 -9.27
C ALA A 86 1.58 5.26 -8.90
N MET A 87 1.46 4.35 -9.86
CA MET A 87 1.62 2.93 -9.63
C MET A 87 3.07 2.54 -9.34
N ILE A 88 4.06 3.24 -9.91
CA ILE A 88 5.48 2.88 -9.80
C ILE A 88 5.97 2.88 -8.35
N PRO A 89 5.90 4.00 -7.59
CA PRO A 89 6.35 4.00 -6.20
C PRO A 89 5.52 3.06 -5.32
N HIS A 90 4.28 2.80 -5.68
CA HIS A 90 3.37 1.90 -4.99
C HIS A 90 3.90 0.45 -5.04
N VAL A 91 4.15 -0.09 -6.23
CA VAL A 91 4.66 -1.46 -6.40
C VAL A 91 6.09 -1.61 -5.88
N LEU A 92 6.92 -0.57 -6.02
CA LEU A 92 8.27 -0.57 -5.45
C LEU A 92 8.27 -0.61 -3.92
N LEU A 93 7.35 0.09 -3.26
CA LEU A 93 7.19 -0.01 -1.81
C LEU A 93 6.81 -1.45 -1.43
N ALA A 94 5.80 -2.03 -2.09
CA ALA A 94 5.34 -3.38 -1.82
C ALA A 94 6.47 -4.42 -1.94
N ALA A 95 7.29 -4.29 -2.97
CA ALA A 95 8.44 -5.19 -3.20
C ALA A 95 9.52 -5.12 -2.09
N LYS A 96 9.55 -4.04 -1.31
CA LYS A 96 10.60 -3.79 -0.31
C LYS A 96 10.15 -3.97 1.14
N VAL A 97 8.86 -3.74 1.44
CA VAL A 97 8.41 -3.74 2.85
C VAL A 97 8.04 -5.12 3.38
N GLY A 98 7.83 -6.11 2.52
CA GLY A 98 7.40 -7.45 2.92
C GLY A 98 5.94 -7.45 3.35
N THR A 99 5.05 -7.60 2.39
CA THR A 99 3.59 -7.66 2.60
C THR A 99 3.13 -9.09 2.82
N ILE A 100 1.97 -9.26 3.45
CA ILE A 100 1.42 -10.60 3.71
C ILE A 100 0.75 -11.24 2.48
N MET A 101 0.33 -10.44 1.49
CA MET A 101 -0.42 -10.91 0.32
C MET A 101 -0.03 -10.17 -0.98
N GLY A 102 1.21 -9.68 -1.09
CA GLY A 102 1.64 -8.96 -2.29
C GLY A 102 1.18 -7.49 -2.30
N VAL A 103 0.66 -7.04 -3.43
CA VAL A 103 0.23 -5.66 -3.66
C VAL A 103 -1.13 -5.64 -4.34
N GLU A 104 -1.98 -4.71 -3.94
CA GLU A 104 -3.24 -4.44 -4.63
C GLU A 104 -3.07 -3.29 -5.62
N CYS A 105 -3.41 -3.53 -6.89
CA CYS A 105 -3.34 -2.58 -7.98
C CYS A 105 -4.62 -2.64 -8.81
N ASN A 106 -5.52 -1.71 -8.57
CA ASN A 106 -6.87 -1.68 -9.17
C ASN A 106 -6.96 -0.84 -10.45
N ALA A 107 -5.99 0.03 -10.69
CA ALA A 107 -6.06 1.01 -11.79
C ALA A 107 -6.29 0.37 -13.17
N ALA A 108 -5.59 -0.73 -13.48
CA ALA A 108 -5.75 -1.41 -14.77
C ALA A 108 -7.12 -2.06 -14.96
N GLN A 109 -7.86 -2.30 -13.87
CA GLN A 109 -9.22 -2.82 -13.92
C GLN A 109 -10.25 -1.74 -14.25
N PHE A 110 -10.10 -0.57 -13.64
CA PHE A 110 -11.08 0.54 -13.74
C PHE A 110 -10.74 1.53 -14.85
N TYR A 111 -9.45 1.67 -15.18
CA TYR A 111 -8.94 2.61 -16.17
C TYR A 111 -7.94 1.93 -17.12
N PRO A 112 -8.37 0.95 -17.93
CA PRO A 112 -7.46 0.14 -18.75
C PRO A 112 -6.64 0.96 -19.76
N GLU A 113 -7.22 2.07 -20.27
CA GLU A 113 -6.57 2.93 -21.25
C GLU A 113 -5.63 3.99 -20.64
N ALA A 114 -5.68 4.18 -19.31
CA ALA A 114 -5.00 5.31 -18.68
C ALA A 114 -3.47 5.17 -18.66
N SER A 115 -2.93 3.95 -18.72
CA SER A 115 -1.49 3.67 -18.57
C SER A 115 -0.85 3.10 -19.84
N VAL A 116 -1.42 3.33 -21.01
CA VAL A 116 -0.93 2.78 -22.29
C VAL A 116 0.53 3.20 -22.57
N LEU A 117 0.86 4.49 -22.38
CA LEU A 117 2.21 5.00 -22.62
C LEU A 117 3.24 4.41 -21.64
N GLU A 118 2.85 4.30 -20.37
CA GLU A 118 3.71 3.72 -19.35
C GLU A 118 3.88 2.21 -19.56
N ALA A 119 2.87 1.53 -20.09
CA ALA A 119 2.93 0.11 -20.42
C ALA A 119 3.90 -0.19 -21.57
N GLU A 120 4.07 0.74 -22.52
CA GLU A 120 5.08 0.60 -23.58
C GLU A 120 6.51 0.58 -23.02
N THR A 121 6.76 1.37 -21.97
CA THR A 121 8.08 1.45 -21.29
C THR A 121 8.25 0.36 -20.23
N HIS A 122 7.20 0.07 -19.49
CA HIS A 122 7.20 -0.83 -18.33
C HIS A 122 6.08 -1.88 -18.43
N PRO A 123 6.08 -2.74 -19.44
CA PRO A 123 4.98 -3.70 -19.66
C PRO A 123 4.77 -4.62 -18.46
N GLY A 124 5.83 -4.99 -17.75
CA GLY A 124 5.75 -5.86 -16.57
C GLY A 124 4.94 -5.28 -15.40
N LEU A 125 4.80 -3.94 -15.32
CA LEU A 125 4.02 -3.29 -14.28
C LEU A 125 2.53 -3.23 -14.63
N TYR A 126 2.20 -2.96 -15.88
CA TYR A 126 0.84 -2.60 -16.30
C TYR A 126 0.10 -3.73 -16.98
N GLU A 127 0.80 -4.70 -17.55
CA GLU A 127 0.20 -5.88 -18.13
C GLU A 127 0.05 -7.00 -17.07
N ARG A 128 -1.13 -7.56 -16.99
CA ARG A 128 -1.40 -8.68 -16.07
C ARG A 128 -0.81 -9.97 -16.62
N ARG A 129 0.09 -10.59 -15.85
CA ARG A 129 0.73 -11.87 -16.19
C ARG A 129 0.68 -12.81 -14.99
N SER A 130 -0.29 -13.71 -14.98
CA SER A 130 -0.39 -14.77 -13.96
C SER A 130 -0.42 -14.27 -12.50
N GLY A 131 -0.91 -13.04 -12.27
CA GLY A 131 -0.93 -12.43 -10.93
C GLY A 131 0.41 -11.88 -10.45
N GLU A 132 1.41 -11.79 -11.33
CA GLU A 132 2.73 -11.25 -11.01
C GLU A 132 2.95 -9.86 -11.62
N ILE A 133 3.72 -9.03 -10.92
CA ILE A 133 4.22 -7.74 -11.39
C ILE A 133 5.72 -7.86 -11.55
N ASP A 134 6.22 -7.62 -12.78
CA ASP A 134 7.64 -7.63 -13.09
C ASP A 134 8.23 -6.23 -13.01
N LEU A 135 9.22 -6.04 -12.15
CA LEU A 135 9.92 -4.78 -11.92
C LEU A 135 11.23 -4.65 -12.70
N SER A 136 11.57 -5.59 -13.57
CA SER A 136 12.87 -5.67 -14.24
C SER A 136 13.20 -4.44 -15.10
N THR A 137 12.20 -3.73 -15.59
CA THR A 137 12.37 -2.51 -16.38
C THR A 137 12.53 -1.24 -15.54
N ILE A 138 12.28 -1.31 -14.24
CA ILE A 138 12.49 -0.17 -13.32
C ILE A 138 13.94 -0.17 -12.86
N GLN A 139 14.66 0.88 -13.19
CA GLN A 139 16.06 1.04 -12.83
C GLN A 139 16.26 2.29 -11.96
N GLY A 140 17.21 2.23 -11.04
CA GLY A 140 17.58 3.33 -10.18
C GLY A 140 17.44 3.04 -8.68
N ASN A 141 17.72 4.04 -7.87
CA ASN A 141 17.66 3.97 -6.40
C ASN A 141 16.35 4.59 -5.87
N GLY A 142 15.94 4.16 -4.69
CA GLY A 142 14.72 4.65 -4.04
C GLY A 142 13.48 4.18 -4.79
N PHE A 143 12.60 5.10 -5.18
CA PHE A 143 11.44 4.78 -6.00
C PHE A 143 11.78 4.67 -7.50
N GLY A 144 13.05 4.74 -7.86
CA GLY A 144 13.64 4.21 -9.09
C GLY A 144 13.07 4.71 -10.41
N TYR A 145 12.58 5.94 -10.44
CA TYR A 145 11.91 6.45 -11.62
C TYR A 145 12.80 7.37 -12.46
N ASN A 146 12.94 7.05 -13.74
CA ASN A 146 13.68 7.87 -14.69
C ASN A 146 12.70 8.55 -15.67
N LEU A 147 12.39 9.84 -15.44
CA LEU A 147 11.47 10.64 -16.26
C LEU A 147 11.77 10.61 -17.78
N PRO A 148 13.03 10.64 -18.26
CA PRO A 148 13.32 10.53 -19.69
C PRO A 148 12.84 9.26 -20.39
N GLN A 149 12.51 8.21 -19.64
CA GLN A 149 11.97 6.98 -20.21
C GLN A 149 10.50 7.08 -20.64
N LEU A 150 9.85 8.22 -20.36
CA LEU A 150 8.43 8.44 -20.69
C LEU A 150 8.20 9.60 -21.67
N GLN A 151 9.22 10.06 -22.37
CA GLN A 151 9.07 11.10 -23.41
C GLN A 151 8.90 10.51 -24.79
#